data_803e24e0994bef080c72b29e1aa9bcb1
#
_entry.id   803e24e0994bef080c72b29e1aa9bcb1
#
_cell.length_a   1.000
_cell.length_b   1.000
_cell.length_c   1.000
_cell.angle_alpha   90.00
_cell.angle_beta   90.00
_cell.angle_gamma   90.00
#
_symmetry.space_group_name_H-M   'P 1'
#
loop_
_entity.id
_entity.type
_entity.pdbx_description
1 polymer ?
#
loop_
_entity_poly.entity_id
_entity_poly.type
_entity_poly.pdbx_seq_one_letter_code
_entity_poly.pdbx_strand_id
1 'polypeptide(L)'
;MIFWDDVFANIINRKANKAMCTAVERLISPIDDVLECACGTGLLTGVIAPRCKRLTATDFSVKMLKRAERKYGKYANVRFEQADILGLAYSDGCFDTVVAANVIHLLDEPYKALHELERVCKPGGRIIIPTYLNQKDNGKTNGVSGAIGKAGADFKRKFTFDAYKQFFFEAGYPKAEYVLCRGSIPCALAILHRKKQNI
;
A
#
# COMPACT_ATOMS: atom_id res chain seq x y z
N MET A 1 -8.88 2.44 -19.90
CA MET A 1 -7.45 2.26 -19.62
C MET A 1 -7.33 1.61 -18.27
N ILE A 2 -6.55 0.60 -18.00
CA ILE A 2 -6.39 -0.15 -16.72
C ILE A 2 -7.06 -1.53 -16.69
N PHE A 3 -6.94 -2.33 -17.71
CA PHE A 3 -7.45 -3.72 -17.67
C PHE A 3 -6.33 -4.78 -17.56
N TRP A 4 -5.06 -4.36 -17.70
CA TRP A 4 -3.91 -5.27 -17.75
C TRP A 4 -3.19 -5.43 -16.41
N ASP A 5 -3.37 -4.48 -15.47
CA ASP A 5 -2.53 -4.38 -14.29
C ASP A 5 -2.77 -5.48 -13.25
N ASP A 6 -4.02 -5.86 -12.99
CA ASP A 6 -4.31 -6.79 -11.89
C ASP A 6 -4.08 -8.26 -12.24
N VAL A 7 -4.49 -8.69 -13.44
CA VAL A 7 -4.38 -10.12 -13.83
C VAL A 7 -2.94 -10.40 -14.23
N PHE A 8 -2.35 -9.53 -15.04
CA PHE A 8 -0.99 -9.72 -15.56
C PHE A 8 0.06 -9.55 -14.46
N ALA A 9 -0.06 -8.52 -13.62
CA ALA A 9 0.81 -8.32 -12.47
C ALA A 9 0.68 -9.47 -11.45
N ASN A 10 -0.51 -9.96 -11.21
CA ASN A 10 -0.73 -11.09 -10.30
C ASN A 10 -0.18 -12.42 -10.83
N ILE A 11 -0.23 -12.66 -12.14
CA ILE A 11 0.32 -13.89 -12.74
C ILE A 11 1.84 -13.83 -12.80
N ILE A 12 2.42 -12.73 -13.31
CA ILE A 12 3.87 -12.59 -13.51
C ILE A 12 4.59 -12.43 -12.16
N ASN A 13 3.99 -11.75 -11.19
CA ASN A 13 4.62 -11.43 -9.92
C ASN A 13 4.07 -12.24 -8.73
N ARG A 14 3.48 -13.40 -8.99
CA ARG A 14 2.81 -14.24 -7.98
C ARG A 14 3.67 -14.50 -6.74
N LYS A 15 4.98 -14.72 -6.92
CA LYS A 15 5.91 -14.99 -5.80
C LYS A 15 6.07 -13.76 -4.88
N ALA A 16 6.33 -12.58 -5.45
CA ALA A 16 6.47 -11.35 -4.67
C ALA A 16 5.12 -10.95 -4.04
N ASN A 17 4.01 -11.07 -4.78
CA ASN A 17 2.67 -10.77 -4.26
C ASN A 17 2.30 -11.68 -3.09
N LYS A 18 2.57 -12.99 -3.17
CA LYS A 18 2.34 -13.92 -2.06
C LYS A 18 3.20 -13.54 -0.84
N ALA A 19 4.48 -13.24 -1.04
CA ALA A 19 5.36 -12.82 0.04
C ALA A 19 4.92 -11.49 0.68
N MET A 20 4.51 -10.51 -0.14
CA MET A 20 3.94 -9.23 0.30
C MET A 20 2.67 -9.44 1.13
N CYS A 21 1.71 -10.21 0.61
CA CYS A 21 0.47 -10.54 1.31
C CYS A 21 0.74 -11.20 2.67
N THR A 22 1.64 -12.20 2.71
CA THR A 22 2.04 -12.86 3.96
C THR A 22 2.72 -11.90 4.94
N ALA A 23 3.56 -10.98 4.45
CA ALA A 23 4.22 -10.00 5.30
C ALA A 23 3.20 -9.00 5.89
N VAL A 24 2.27 -8.48 5.07
CA VAL A 24 1.19 -7.60 5.56
C VAL A 24 0.30 -8.32 6.55
N GLU A 25 -0.14 -9.55 6.24
CA GLU A 25 -1.00 -10.36 7.11
C GLU A 25 -0.44 -10.50 8.53
N ARG A 26 0.88 -10.72 8.66
CA ARG A 26 1.57 -10.86 9.96
C ARG A 26 1.63 -9.57 10.78
N LEU A 27 1.44 -8.43 10.15
CA LEU A 27 1.46 -7.12 10.78
C LEU A 27 0.07 -6.65 11.23
N ILE A 28 -1.00 -7.36 10.86
CA ILE A 28 -2.38 -7.02 11.24
C ILE A 28 -2.75 -7.76 12.53
N SER A 29 -3.32 -7.02 13.48
CA SER A 29 -3.84 -7.60 14.73
C SER A 29 -5.37 -7.80 14.66
N PRO A 30 -5.91 -8.84 15.28
CA PRO A 30 -7.36 -9.09 15.33
C PRO A 30 -8.18 -7.99 16.01
N ILE A 31 -7.54 -7.09 16.75
CA ILE A 31 -8.19 -5.96 17.42
C ILE A 31 -8.07 -4.65 16.64
N ASP A 32 -7.32 -4.64 15.54
CA ASP A 32 -7.06 -3.41 14.78
C ASP A 32 -8.30 -2.92 14.03
N ASP A 33 -8.54 -1.63 14.09
CA ASP A 33 -9.31 -0.88 13.12
C ASP A 33 -8.33 -0.45 12.01
N VAL A 34 -8.51 -1.01 10.80
CA VAL A 34 -7.57 -0.85 9.68
C VAL A 34 -8.15 0.04 8.60
N LEU A 35 -7.33 0.97 8.07
CA LEU A 35 -7.59 1.67 6.82
C LEU A 35 -6.69 1.09 5.72
N GLU A 36 -7.26 0.68 4.60
CA GLU A 36 -6.55 0.36 3.36
C GLU A 36 -6.82 1.45 2.34
N CYS A 37 -5.79 2.23 1.98
CA CYS A 37 -5.84 3.24 0.93
C CYS A 37 -5.38 2.66 -0.40
N ALA A 38 -6.05 3.07 -1.50
CA ALA A 38 -5.80 2.58 -2.85
C ALA A 38 -5.88 1.05 -2.94
N CYS A 39 -6.97 0.48 -2.42
CA CYS A 39 -7.18 -0.97 -2.34
C CYS A 39 -7.25 -1.67 -3.71
N GLY A 40 -7.45 -0.91 -4.79
CA GLY A 40 -7.58 -1.43 -6.15
C GLY A 40 -8.68 -2.47 -6.28
N THR A 41 -8.34 -3.67 -6.74
CA THR A 41 -9.27 -4.80 -6.84
C THR A 41 -9.26 -5.69 -5.60
N GLY A 42 -8.64 -5.26 -4.49
CA GLY A 42 -8.71 -5.88 -3.19
C GLY A 42 -7.65 -6.95 -2.93
N LEU A 43 -6.45 -6.86 -3.54
CA LEU A 43 -5.39 -7.85 -3.29
C LEU A 43 -5.05 -7.98 -1.81
N LEU A 44 -4.87 -6.87 -1.11
CA LEU A 44 -4.60 -6.87 0.33
C LEU A 44 -5.88 -6.92 1.17
N THR A 45 -6.98 -6.37 0.69
CA THR A 45 -8.30 -6.48 1.34
C THR A 45 -8.60 -7.94 1.70
N GLY A 46 -8.33 -8.87 0.77
CA GLY A 46 -8.59 -10.31 0.97
C GLY A 46 -7.74 -10.97 2.06
N VAL A 47 -6.59 -10.41 2.42
CA VAL A 47 -5.72 -10.94 3.49
C VAL A 47 -5.86 -10.16 4.79
N ILE A 48 -6.25 -8.90 4.73
CA ILE A 48 -6.46 -8.03 5.90
C ILE A 48 -7.82 -8.34 6.56
N ALA A 49 -8.88 -8.44 5.76
CA ALA A 49 -10.26 -8.61 6.26
C ALA A 49 -10.43 -9.74 7.29
N PRO A 50 -9.89 -10.95 7.06
CA PRO A 50 -10.03 -12.04 8.04
C PRO A 50 -9.16 -11.90 9.29
N ARG A 51 -8.29 -10.87 9.37
CA ARG A 51 -7.28 -10.70 10.42
C ARG A 51 -7.50 -9.50 11.31
N CYS A 52 -8.39 -8.57 10.95
CA CYS A 52 -8.63 -7.34 11.70
C CYS A 52 -10.04 -7.31 12.30
N LYS A 53 -10.25 -6.38 13.23
CA LYS A 53 -11.57 -6.12 13.80
C LYS A 53 -12.49 -5.44 12.79
N ARG A 54 -12.01 -4.40 12.13
CA ARG A 54 -12.72 -3.65 11.08
C ARG A 54 -11.75 -3.23 10.00
N LEU A 55 -12.19 -3.26 8.74
CA LEU A 55 -11.45 -2.78 7.59
C LEU A 55 -12.27 -1.73 6.85
N THR A 56 -11.71 -0.55 6.70
CA THR A 56 -12.19 0.45 5.73
C THR A 56 -11.26 0.41 4.52
N ALA A 57 -11.76 -0.15 3.41
CA ALA A 57 -11.02 -0.27 2.16
C ALA A 57 -11.41 0.88 1.23
N THR A 58 -10.45 1.71 0.84
CA THR A 58 -10.70 2.90 0.03
C THR A 58 -9.92 2.89 -1.28
N ASP A 59 -10.51 3.49 -2.30
CA ASP A 59 -9.85 3.77 -3.58
C ASP A 59 -10.44 5.04 -4.20
N PHE A 60 -9.62 5.77 -4.95
CA PHE A 60 -10.08 6.92 -5.70
C PHE A 60 -11.03 6.51 -6.85
N SER A 61 -10.79 5.34 -7.44
CA SER A 61 -11.55 4.79 -8.55
C SER A 61 -12.77 3.97 -8.07
N VAL A 62 -13.97 4.50 -8.24
CA VAL A 62 -15.23 3.78 -8.00
C VAL A 62 -15.28 2.43 -8.75
N LYS A 63 -14.68 2.36 -9.94
CA LYS A 63 -14.61 1.12 -10.72
C LYS A 63 -13.76 0.04 -10.03
N MET A 64 -12.67 0.41 -9.38
CA MET A 64 -11.84 -0.48 -8.59
C MET A 64 -12.56 -0.94 -7.34
N LEU A 65 -13.17 -0.01 -6.60
CA LEU A 65 -13.98 -0.31 -5.42
C LEU A 65 -15.07 -1.33 -5.71
N LYS A 66 -15.87 -1.13 -6.77
CA LYS A 66 -16.92 -2.09 -7.17
C LYS A 66 -16.38 -3.49 -7.48
N ARG A 67 -15.13 -3.61 -7.93
CA ARG A 67 -14.47 -4.91 -8.15
C ARG A 67 -14.01 -5.55 -6.85
N ALA A 68 -13.41 -4.76 -5.95
CA ALA A 68 -13.02 -5.22 -4.62
C ALA A 68 -14.25 -5.67 -3.81
N GLU A 69 -15.30 -4.87 -3.80
CA GLU A 69 -16.57 -5.14 -3.12
C GLU A 69 -17.24 -6.43 -3.62
N ARG A 70 -17.28 -6.68 -4.95
CA ARG A 70 -17.82 -7.94 -5.49
C ARG A 70 -17.04 -9.17 -5.02
N LYS A 71 -15.72 -9.05 -4.77
CA LYS A 71 -14.90 -10.16 -4.29
C LYS A 71 -14.98 -10.36 -2.78
N TYR A 72 -15.03 -9.26 -2.04
CA TYR A 72 -14.79 -9.27 -0.59
C TYR A 72 -15.93 -8.66 0.25
N GLY A 73 -16.99 -8.15 -0.36
CA GLY A 73 -18.17 -7.61 0.33
C GLY A 73 -18.93 -8.62 1.20
N LYS A 74 -18.58 -9.92 1.09
CA LYS A 74 -19.10 -10.96 1.99
C LYS A 74 -18.53 -10.87 3.42
N TYR A 75 -17.44 -10.17 3.63
CA TYR A 75 -16.88 -9.96 4.97
C TYR A 75 -17.65 -8.85 5.68
N ALA A 76 -18.37 -9.20 6.74
CA ALA A 76 -19.22 -8.27 7.50
C ALA A 76 -18.43 -7.12 8.18
N ASN A 77 -17.12 -7.30 8.36
CA ASN A 77 -16.24 -6.31 8.97
C ASN A 77 -15.56 -5.39 7.95
N VAL A 78 -15.93 -5.45 6.65
CA VAL A 78 -15.32 -4.62 5.60
C VAL A 78 -16.32 -3.56 5.13
N ARG A 79 -15.85 -2.31 5.03
CA ARG A 79 -16.56 -1.20 4.37
C ARG A 79 -15.74 -0.75 3.18
N PHE A 80 -16.40 -0.44 2.05
CA PHE A 80 -15.79 0.09 0.84
C PHE A 80 -16.23 1.53 0.65
N GLU A 81 -15.28 2.47 0.59
CA GLU A 81 -15.55 3.90 0.52
C GLU A 81 -14.65 4.56 -0.54
N GLN A 82 -15.22 5.49 -1.32
CA GLN A 82 -14.39 6.29 -2.23
C GLN A 82 -13.64 7.34 -1.42
N ALA A 83 -12.31 7.40 -1.57
CA ALA A 83 -11.49 8.43 -0.92
C ALA A 83 -10.27 8.80 -1.77
N ASP A 84 -9.85 10.05 -1.60
CA ASP A 84 -8.56 10.54 -2.09
C ASP A 84 -7.53 10.43 -0.96
N ILE A 85 -6.44 9.73 -1.20
CA ILE A 85 -5.34 9.58 -0.24
C ILE A 85 -4.66 10.92 0.11
N LEU A 86 -4.83 11.94 -0.75
CA LEU A 86 -4.29 13.29 -0.53
C LEU A 86 -5.16 14.16 0.38
N GLY A 87 -6.33 13.67 0.81
CA GLY A 87 -7.28 14.41 1.66
C GLY A 87 -8.32 13.46 2.25
N LEU A 88 -7.93 12.67 3.25
CA LEU A 88 -8.77 11.65 3.86
C LEU A 88 -9.82 12.28 4.80
N ALA A 89 -11.09 12.00 4.55
CA ALA A 89 -12.22 12.54 5.35
C ALA A 89 -12.43 11.80 6.68
N TYR A 90 -11.32 11.43 7.35
CA TYR A 90 -11.33 10.77 8.66
C TYR A 90 -10.70 11.67 9.71
N SER A 91 -11.13 11.52 10.96
CA SER A 91 -10.54 12.21 12.10
C SER A 91 -9.10 11.76 12.35
N ASP A 92 -8.32 12.61 13.01
CA ASP A 92 -6.97 12.29 13.44
C ASP A 92 -6.97 11.08 14.38
N GLY A 93 -6.02 10.17 14.15
CA GLY A 93 -5.79 9.04 15.04
C GLY A 93 -6.96 8.07 15.19
N CYS A 94 -7.71 7.79 14.13
CA CYS A 94 -8.84 6.86 14.21
C CYS A 94 -8.53 5.41 13.82
N PHE A 95 -7.38 5.12 13.19
CA PHE A 95 -7.01 3.77 12.77
C PHE A 95 -5.76 3.25 13.51
N ASP A 96 -5.80 1.99 13.94
CA ASP A 96 -4.65 1.33 14.58
C ASP A 96 -3.55 1.00 13.57
N THR A 97 -3.96 0.60 12.36
CA THR A 97 -3.07 0.28 11.25
C THR A 97 -3.59 0.91 9.96
N VAL A 98 -2.70 1.55 9.21
CA VAL A 98 -2.99 2.15 7.90
C VAL A 98 -2.12 1.46 6.85
N VAL A 99 -2.73 1.01 5.75
CA VAL A 99 -2.04 0.32 4.65
C VAL A 99 -2.24 1.10 3.36
N ALA A 100 -1.15 1.34 2.62
CA ALA A 100 -1.21 2.02 1.32
C ALA A 100 -0.28 1.33 0.32
N ALA A 101 -0.81 0.35 -0.43
CA ALA A 101 -0.02 -0.48 -1.31
C ALA A 101 0.05 0.05 -2.73
N ASN A 102 1.26 0.06 -3.30
CA ASN A 102 1.51 0.37 -4.72
C ASN A 102 0.93 1.70 -5.20
N VAL A 103 0.86 2.71 -4.34
CA VAL A 103 0.29 4.02 -4.65
C VAL A 103 1.33 5.16 -4.56
N ILE A 104 2.25 5.14 -3.60
CA ILE A 104 3.19 6.25 -3.34
C ILE A 104 4.03 6.63 -4.58
N HIS A 105 4.42 5.65 -5.39
CA HIS A 105 5.20 5.89 -6.61
C HIS A 105 4.37 6.47 -7.78
N LEU A 106 3.05 6.52 -7.66
CA LEU A 106 2.13 7.06 -8.66
C LEU A 106 1.71 8.52 -8.37
N LEU A 107 1.93 9.00 -7.14
CA LEU A 107 1.45 10.31 -6.70
C LEU A 107 2.41 11.43 -7.10
N ASP A 108 1.86 12.57 -7.47
CA ASP A 108 2.64 13.81 -7.64
C ASP A 108 3.08 14.37 -6.28
N GLU A 109 2.22 14.26 -5.24
CA GLU A 109 2.44 14.77 -3.88
C GLU A 109 2.55 13.62 -2.83
N PRO A 110 3.57 12.73 -2.90
CA PRO A 110 3.65 11.57 -2.01
C PRO A 110 3.86 11.93 -0.55
N TYR A 111 4.53 13.05 -0.24
CA TYR A 111 4.71 13.52 1.12
C TYR A 111 3.40 14.00 1.75
N LYS A 112 2.52 14.62 0.95
CA LYS A 112 1.16 14.98 1.40
C LYS A 112 0.34 13.73 1.74
N ALA A 113 0.42 12.71 0.89
CA ALA A 113 -0.21 11.42 1.19
C ALA A 113 0.34 10.80 2.48
N LEU A 114 1.68 10.78 2.68
CA LEU A 114 2.28 10.29 3.92
C LEU A 114 1.78 11.04 5.15
N HIS A 115 1.66 12.37 5.06
CA HIS A 115 1.12 13.19 6.15
C HIS A 115 -0.33 12.81 6.47
N GLU A 116 -1.18 12.60 5.48
CA GLU A 116 -2.56 12.16 5.68
C GLU A 116 -2.64 10.75 6.31
N LEU A 117 -1.81 9.80 5.82
CA LEU A 117 -1.72 8.46 6.41
C LEU A 117 -1.27 8.52 7.87
N GLU A 118 -0.29 9.39 8.20
CA GLU A 118 0.16 9.62 9.57
C GLU A 118 -0.93 10.26 10.42
N ARG A 119 -1.62 11.28 9.89
CA ARG A 119 -2.68 11.99 10.60
C ARG A 119 -3.78 11.06 11.07
N VAL A 120 -4.28 10.20 10.19
CA VAL A 120 -5.39 9.28 10.49
C VAL A 120 -4.96 8.04 11.31
N CYS A 121 -3.67 7.70 11.33
CA CYS A 121 -3.14 6.61 12.14
C CYS A 121 -3.08 7.05 13.61
N LYS A 122 -3.42 6.17 14.56
CA LYS A 122 -3.32 6.43 16.01
C LYS A 122 -1.87 6.66 16.45
N PRO A 123 -1.62 7.49 17.48
CA PRO A 123 -0.30 7.54 18.14
C PRO A 123 0.14 6.14 18.59
N GLY A 124 1.34 5.73 18.18
CA GLY A 124 1.85 4.35 18.37
C GLY A 124 1.31 3.31 17.40
N GLY A 125 0.42 3.69 16.49
CA GLY A 125 -0.06 2.84 15.41
C GLY A 125 0.96 2.64 14.30
N ARG A 126 0.61 1.84 13.30
CA ARG A 126 1.49 1.43 12.19
C ARG A 126 0.97 1.93 10.85
N ILE A 127 1.92 2.33 9.97
CA ILE A 127 1.64 2.63 8.58
C ILE A 127 2.48 1.66 7.75
N ILE A 128 1.84 0.87 6.89
CA ILE A 128 2.47 -0.17 6.08
C ILE A 128 2.34 0.24 4.61
N ILE A 129 3.48 0.39 3.93
CA ILE A 129 3.50 0.88 2.55
C ILE A 129 4.25 -0.12 1.66
N PRO A 130 3.58 -1.13 1.11
CA PRO A 130 4.14 -1.99 0.09
C PRO A 130 4.30 -1.25 -1.24
N THR A 131 5.46 -1.40 -1.90
CA THR A 131 5.71 -0.75 -3.20
C THR A 131 6.56 -1.65 -4.09
N TYR A 132 6.17 -1.81 -5.35
CA TYR A 132 7.01 -2.51 -6.33
C TYR A 132 8.27 -1.70 -6.66
N LEU A 133 9.41 -2.41 -6.65
CA LEU A 133 10.69 -1.86 -7.05
C LEU A 133 10.85 -2.04 -8.56
N ASN A 134 10.79 -0.96 -9.30
CA ASN A 134 10.82 -0.99 -10.76
C ASN A 134 12.20 -0.67 -11.35
N GLN A 135 13.20 -0.44 -10.50
CA GLN A 135 14.58 -0.20 -10.88
C GLN A 135 15.52 -1.13 -10.09
N LYS A 136 16.57 -1.66 -10.77
CA LYS A 136 17.65 -2.39 -10.12
C LYS A 136 18.68 -1.39 -9.57
N ASP A 137 19.46 -1.80 -8.56
CA ASP A 137 20.50 -0.96 -7.95
C ASP A 137 21.59 -0.51 -8.95
N ASN A 138 21.72 -1.20 -10.09
CA ASN A 138 22.59 -0.79 -11.20
C ASN A 138 21.94 0.21 -12.19
N GLY A 139 20.82 0.83 -11.83
CA GLY A 139 20.10 1.79 -12.66
C GLY A 139 19.28 1.21 -13.82
N LYS A 140 19.42 -0.11 -14.09
CA LYS A 140 18.64 -0.75 -15.18
C LYS A 140 17.19 -0.99 -14.74
N THR A 141 16.27 -0.61 -15.60
CA THR A 141 14.83 -0.91 -15.39
C THR A 141 14.62 -2.43 -15.48
N ASN A 142 13.83 -2.99 -14.59
CA ASN A 142 13.39 -4.38 -14.74
C ASN A 142 12.62 -4.49 -16.08
N GLY A 143 12.98 -5.43 -16.95
CA GLY A 143 12.39 -5.55 -18.29
C GLY A 143 10.87 -5.67 -18.28
N VAL A 144 10.30 -6.27 -17.23
CA VAL A 144 8.84 -6.38 -17.01
C VAL A 144 8.23 -5.05 -16.59
N SER A 145 8.94 -4.21 -15.79
CA SER A 145 8.43 -2.88 -15.41
C SER A 145 8.41 -1.91 -16.60
N GLY A 146 9.29 -2.09 -17.58
CA GLY A 146 9.24 -1.39 -18.86
C GLY A 146 8.00 -1.75 -19.70
N ALA A 147 7.56 -3.01 -19.65
CA ALA A 147 6.33 -3.45 -20.31
C ALA A 147 5.06 -2.93 -19.61
N ILE A 148 5.06 -2.88 -18.26
CA ILE A 148 3.95 -2.32 -17.46
C ILE A 148 3.84 -0.80 -17.69
N GLY A 149 4.96 -0.07 -17.73
CA GLY A 149 4.97 1.36 -18.07
C GLY A 149 4.43 1.64 -19.49
N LYS A 150 4.73 0.78 -20.47
CA LYS A 150 4.15 0.83 -21.81
C LYS A 150 2.65 0.49 -21.84
N ALA A 151 2.14 -0.24 -20.84
CA ALA A 151 0.73 -0.58 -20.69
C ALA A 151 -0.10 0.51 -19.99
N GLY A 152 0.49 1.67 -19.65
CA GLY A 152 -0.24 2.87 -19.20
C GLY A 152 -0.13 3.18 -17.69
N ALA A 153 0.75 2.51 -16.94
CA ALA A 153 1.07 2.92 -15.59
C ALA A 153 2.07 4.09 -15.63
N ASP A 154 1.62 5.28 -15.27
CA ASP A 154 2.46 6.48 -15.21
C ASP A 154 3.22 6.51 -13.87
N PHE A 155 4.39 5.86 -13.84
CA PHE A 155 5.26 5.87 -12.68
C PHE A 155 5.93 7.24 -12.52
N LYS A 156 5.44 8.05 -11.60
CA LYS A 156 6.06 9.34 -11.25
C LYS A 156 7.45 9.14 -10.59
N ARG A 157 7.63 8.01 -9.90
CA ARG A 157 8.90 7.61 -9.24
C ARG A 157 9.26 6.18 -9.53
N LYS A 158 10.55 5.96 -9.76
CA LYS A 158 11.13 4.62 -9.91
C LYS A 158 12.04 4.35 -8.73
N PHE A 159 11.67 3.38 -7.91
CA PHE A 159 12.45 3.04 -6.74
C PHE A 159 13.38 1.85 -6.99
N THR A 160 14.66 2.02 -6.63
CA THR A 160 15.50 0.93 -6.12
C THR A 160 15.16 0.68 -4.64
N PHE A 161 15.68 -0.38 -4.04
CA PHE A 161 15.46 -0.60 -2.60
C PHE A 161 16.08 0.50 -1.75
N ASP A 162 17.29 0.99 -2.11
CA ASP A 162 17.95 2.05 -1.38
C ASP A 162 17.26 3.41 -1.57
N ALA A 163 16.83 3.74 -2.79
CA ALA A 163 16.04 4.96 -3.03
C ALA A 163 14.70 4.94 -2.27
N TYR A 164 14.11 3.75 -2.10
CA TYR A 164 12.89 3.59 -1.32
C TYR A 164 13.11 3.84 0.18
N LYS A 165 14.22 3.33 0.74
CA LYS A 165 14.61 3.62 2.13
C LYS A 165 14.93 5.10 2.34
N GLN A 166 15.68 5.68 1.40
CA GLN A 166 16.04 7.10 1.45
C GLN A 166 14.81 8.01 1.43
N PHE A 167 13.80 7.68 0.61
CA PHE A 167 12.54 8.42 0.56
C PHE A 167 11.86 8.52 1.94
N PHE A 168 11.78 7.43 2.71
CA PHE A 168 11.20 7.47 4.05
C PHE A 168 12.11 8.11 5.09
N PHE A 169 13.42 7.99 4.94
CA PHE A 169 14.37 8.71 5.77
C PHE A 169 14.18 10.23 5.63
N GLU A 170 14.10 10.74 4.41
CA GLU A 170 13.84 12.15 4.09
C GLU A 170 12.44 12.60 4.54
N ALA A 171 11.46 11.71 4.51
CA ALA A 171 10.12 11.96 5.03
C ALA A 171 10.04 11.99 6.56
N GLY A 172 11.16 11.85 7.29
CA GLY A 172 11.21 11.93 8.75
C GLY A 172 11.03 10.61 9.49
N TYR A 173 11.18 9.47 8.78
CA TYR A 173 11.10 8.12 9.35
C TYR A 173 12.46 7.38 9.36
N PRO A 174 13.47 7.88 10.12
CA PRO A 174 14.80 7.26 10.13
C PRO A 174 14.82 5.87 10.79
N LYS A 175 13.78 5.51 11.53
CA LYS A 175 13.61 4.21 12.20
C LYS A 175 12.61 3.30 11.48
N ALA A 176 12.28 3.56 10.22
CA ALA A 176 11.41 2.69 9.45
C ALA A 176 12.03 1.28 9.30
N GLU A 177 11.19 0.26 9.45
CA GLU A 177 11.56 -1.13 9.20
C GLU A 177 11.21 -1.51 7.76
N TYR A 178 11.97 -2.45 7.18
CA TYR A 178 11.78 -2.83 5.78
C TYR A 178 11.78 -4.33 5.58
N VAL A 179 10.85 -4.79 4.74
CA VAL A 179 10.79 -6.19 4.29
C VAL A 179 10.91 -6.22 2.77
N LEU A 180 11.87 -6.98 2.25
CA LEU A 180 12.06 -7.18 0.81
C LEU A 180 11.41 -8.50 0.36
N CYS A 181 10.37 -8.40 -0.45
CA CYS A 181 9.68 -9.52 -1.07
C CYS A 181 10.24 -9.78 -2.48
N ARG A 182 11.03 -10.83 -2.62
CA ARG A 182 11.70 -11.17 -3.88
C ARG A 182 10.73 -11.80 -4.89
N GLY A 183 10.86 -11.43 -6.15
CA GLY A 183 10.07 -11.94 -7.29
C GLY A 183 10.59 -11.39 -8.60
N SER A 184 9.85 -11.59 -9.69
CA SER A 184 10.17 -11.05 -11.02
C SER A 184 10.24 -9.52 -10.98
N ILE A 185 9.34 -8.89 -10.24
CA ILE A 185 9.40 -7.50 -9.83
C ILE A 185 9.41 -7.52 -8.31
N PRO A 186 10.54 -7.20 -7.65
CA PRO A 186 10.59 -7.17 -6.20
C PRO A 186 9.61 -6.14 -5.63
N CYS A 187 9.10 -6.42 -4.43
CA CYS A 187 8.29 -5.48 -3.65
C CYS A 187 8.99 -5.23 -2.32
N ALA A 188 9.08 -3.98 -1.90
CA ALA A 188 9.54 -3.61 -0.57
C ALA A 188 8.34 -3.11 0.25
N LEU A 189 8.28 -3.51 1.52
CA LEU A 189 7.38 -2.93 2.50
C LEU A 189 8.17 -1.98 3.38
N ALA A 190 7.70 -0.76 3.56
CA ALA A 190 8.11 0.10 4.66
C ALA A 190 7.06 -0.01 5.78
N ILE A 191 7.54 -0.16 7.01
CA ILE A 191 6.73 -0.21 8.22
C ILE A 191 7.13 1.00 9.06
N LEU A 192 6.22 1.97 9.14
CA LEU A 192 6.42 3.21 9.84
C LEU A 192 5.61 3.18 11.14
N HIS A 193 6.16 3.71 12.21
CA HIS A 193 5.47 3.84 13.48
C HIS A 193 5.16 5.32 13.75
N ARG A 194 3.88 5.65 13.91
CA ARG A 194 3.52 7.00 14.35
C ARG A 194 4.04 7.21 15.76
N LYS A 195 4.77 8.31 15.98
CA LYS A 195 5.30 8.66 17.30
C LYS A 195 4.16 8.74 18.32
N LYS A 196 4.37 8.20 19.52
CA LYS A 196 3.47 8.44 20.65
C LYS A 196 3.53 9.94 20.96
N GLN A 197 2.39 10.57 21.13
CA GLN A 197 2.37 11.90 21.72
C GLN A 197 2.88 11.75 23.15
N ASN A 198 4.00 12.39 23.47
CA ASN A 198 4.40 12.57 24.87
C ASN A 198 3.37 13.53 25.47
N ILE A 199 2.52 13.00 26.35
CA ILE A 199 1.62 13.78 27.22
C ILE A 199 2.44 14.43 28.29
#